data_15ac8c49ca0a98fa1bd20f574c8bf772
#
_entry.id   15ac8c49ca0a98fa1bd20f574c8bf772
#
_cell.length_a   1.000
_cell.length_b   1.000
_cell.length_c   1.000
_cell.angle_alpha   90.00
_cell.angle_beta   90.00
_cell.angle_gamma   90.00
#
_symmetry.space_group_name_H-M   'P 1'
#
loop_
_entity.id
_entity.type
_entity.pdbx_description
1 polymer ?
#
loop_
_entity_poly.entity_id
_entity_poly.type
_entity_poly.pdbx_seq_one_letter_code
_entity_poly.pdbx_strand_id
1 'polypeptide(L)'
;MAQEALRAGGPGKIVIMKKLPFYTHSGFFHADEVTGFAICELADQCSEVVRLTSLDDIPEDGVIADIGREYDPERLKFDHHQGMIRRETGCPYASAGLLWKHYGVAAVMNLLPVLAGQKSRVDAIVQRVDETIIQGIDAHDADNAYVLSATCSAGEVRPVTISHIIAGMNAEDVAIHEKQASLFKLAAGLVQNILRSHIRSAAKFMEACNMFDAVAKVQGQIITLSEGLPWREIVHERYPDVLYIISPSNHPGNPWSMTAVTVKPESRECKRPIERPDWFTGFIHQGKWIAGGSSIEELKKLAAYNGCQ
;
A
#
# COMPACT_ATOMS: atom_id res chain seq x y z
N MET A 1 23.45 3.27 -17.85
CA MET A 1 24.76 3.08 -17.15
C MET A 1 24.66 3.00 -15.63
N ALA A 2 23.53 3.27 -15.01
CA ALA A 2 23.34 3.09 -13.55
C ALA A 2 23.24 1.63 -13.07
N GLN A 3 23.08 0.66 -13.96
CA GLN A 3 23.02 -0.78 -13.64
C GLN A 3 24.39 -1.47 -13.52
N GLU A 4 25.48 -0.79 -13.78
CA GLU A 4 26.85 -1.38 -13.74
C GLU A 4 27.55 -1.30 -12.37
N ALA A 5 26.95 -0.64 -11.37
CA ALA A 5 27.53 -0.49 -10.02
C ALA A 5 27.40 -1.73 -9.13
N LEU A 6 26.77 -2.82 -9.60
CA LEU A 6 26.66 -4.11 -8.89
C LEU A 6 27.74 -5.11 -9.38
N ARG A 7 28.99 -4.68 -9.55
CA ARG A 7 30.10 -5.60 -9.77
C ARG A 7 30.73 -6.02 -8.45
N ALA A 8 30.64 -7.31 -8.19
CA ALA A 8 31.29 -8.03 -7.12
C ALA A 8 32.73 -7.59 -6.91
N GLY A 9 32.99 -6.90 -5.82
CA GLY A 9 34.32 -6.80 -5.22
C GLY A 9 34.69 -8.18 -4.69
N GLY A 10 35.91 -8.63 -4.96
CA GLY A 10 36.44 -9.89 -4.45
C GLY A 10 36.38 -9.95 -2.91
N PRO A 11 36.60 -11.12 -2.30
CA PRO A 11 36.38 -11.36 -0.87
C PRO A 11 37.28 -10.44 -0.03
N GLY A 12 36.68 -9.48 0.69
CA GLY A 12 37.37 -8.72 1.73
C GLY A 12 37.27 -7.19 1.70
N LYS A 13 36.65 -6.55 0.71
CA LYS A 13 36.40 -5.10 0.76
C LYS A 13 34.91 -4.80 0.83
N ILE A 14 34.44 -4.38 2.00
CA ILE A 14 33.14 -3.68 2.13
C ILE A 14 33.35 -2.31 1.45
N VAL A 15 32.84 -2.17 0.23
CA VAL A 15 32.73 -0.86 -0.42
C VAL A 15 31.56 -0.16 0.26
N ILE A 16 31.85 0.69 1.24
CA ILE A 16 30.85 1.60 1.81
C ILE A 16 30.59 2.63 0.71
N MET A 17 29.48 2.47 -0.02
CA MET A 17 29.00 3.49 -0.95
C MET A 17 28.69 4.74 -0.12
N LYS A 18 29.26 5.88 -0.49
CA LYS A 18 28.95 7.16 0.15
C LYS A 18 27.49 7.48 -0.13
N LYS A 19 26.67 7.56 0.91
CA LYS A 19 25.30 8.01 0.78
C LYS A 19 25.26 9.45 0.29
N LEU A 20 24.29 9.73 -0.57
CA LEU A 20 24.13 11.06 -1.15
C LEU A 20 23.31 11.97 -0.22
N PRO A 21 23.53 13.28 -0.25
CA PRO A 21 22.58 14.21 0.34
C PRO A 21 21.27 14.22 -0.45
N PHE A 22 20.17 14.46 0.27
CA PHE A 22 18.84 14.67 -0.30
C PHE A 22 18.52 16.16 -0.23
N TYR A 23 18.25 16.77 -1.36
CA TYR A 23 17.94 18.18 -1.47
C TYR A 23 16.46 18.39 -1.78
N THR A 24 15.82 19.30 -1.04
CA THR A 24 14.45 19.72 -1.26
C THR A 24 14.25 21.18 -0.86
N HIS A 25 13.04 21.74 -1.10
CA HIS A 25 12.75 23.12 -0.76
C HIS A 25 12.71 23.39 0.75
N SER A 26 12.95 24.61 1.17
CA SER A 26 12.75 25.11 2.53
C SER A 26 11.30 25.58 2.75
N GLY A 27 11.02 26.14 3.92
CA GLY A 27 9.68 26.60 4.27
C GLY A 27 8.82 25.52 4.92
N PHE A 28 7.53 25.46 4.65
CA PHE A 28 6.68 24.35 5.06
C PHE A 28 7.09 23.09 4.29
N PHE A 29 7.08 21.97 5.01
CA PHE A 29 7.26 20.67 4.36
C PHE A 29 5.92 19.94 4.24
N HIS A 30 5.82 19.13 3.19
CA HIS A 30 4.65 18.33 2.86
C HIS A 30 4.94 16.83 3.03
N ALA A 31 3.91 16.01 2.88
CA ALA A 31 4.10 14.57 2.93
C ALA A 31 4.91 14.05 1.73
N ASP A 32 4.94 14.79 0.62
CA ASP A 32 5.62 14.40 -0.60
C ASP A 32 7.14 14.27 -0.38
N GLU A 33 7.85 15.38 -0.14
CA GLU A 33 9.30 15.36 0.00
C GLU A 33 9.75 14.63 1.28
N VAL A 34 8.93 14.65 2.35
CA VAL A 34 9.18 13.85 3.57
C VAL A 34 9.15 12.36 3.26
N THR A 35 8.18 11.90 2.47
CA THR A 35 8.09 10.50 2.03
C THR A 35 9.22 10.17 1.06
N GLY A 36 9.54 11.08 0.15
CA GLY A 36 10.68 10.93 -0.76
C GLY A 36 11.99 10.69 -0.03
N PHE A 37 12.29 11.49 0.99
CA PHE A 37 13.47 11.28 1.82
C PHE A 37 13.43 9.94 2.59
N ALA A 38 12.28 9.60 3.18
CA ALA A 38 12.11 8.32 3.88
C ALA A 38 12.32 7.10 2.96
N ILE A 39 11.89 7.17 1.70
CA ILE A 39 12.14 6.15 0.67
C ILE A 39 13.64 6.02 0.39
N CYS A 40 14.34 7.14 0.20
CA CYS A 40 15.77 7.16 -0.07
C CYS A 40 16.58 6.59 1.09
N GLU A 41 16.19 6.88 2.34
CA GLU A 41 16.84 6.29 3.52
C GLU A 41 16.58 4.77 3.60
N LEU A 42 15.35 4.30 3.33
CA LEU A 42 15.02 2.87 3.29
C LEU A 42 15.77 2.14 2.19
N ALA A 43 15.98 2.81 1.06
CA ALA A 43 16.77 2.28 -0.07
C ALA A 43 18.28 2.37 0.14
N ASP A 44 18.75 2.92 1.27
CA ASP A 44 20.16 3.15 1.62
C ASP A 44 20.90 4.11 0.67
N GLN A 45 20.15 5.03 0.03
CA GLN A 45 20.70 6.00 -0.93
C GLN A 45 21.10 7.31 -0.27
N CYS A 46 20.33 7.79 0.72
CA CYS A 46 20.56 9.06 1.38
C CYS A 46 20.81 8.89 2.88
N SER A 47 21.51 9.86 3.49
CA SER A 47 21.77 9.90 4.93
C SER A 47 21.40 11.21 5.58
N GLU A 48 21.29 12.28 4.80
CA GLU A 48 20.98 13.62 5.28
C GLU A 48 20.04 14.35 4.32
N VAL A 49 19.28 15.27 4.88
CA VAL A 49 18.42 16.17 4.12
C VAL A 49 18.94 17.59 4.23
N VAL A 50 19.03 18.26 3.10
CA VAL A 50 19.40 19.68 2.97
C VAL A 50 18.23 20.42 2.35
N ARG A 51 17.73 21.46 3.03
CA ARG A 51 16.57 22.23 2.60
C ARG A 51 17.01 23.57 2.02
N LEU A 52 16.81 23.74 0.72
CA LEU A 52 17.29 24.86 -0.07
C LEU A 52 16.32 26.04 -0.03
N THR A 53 16.85 27.24 0.04
CA THR A 53 16.08 28.51 0.05
C THR A 53 15.97 29.15 -1.33
N SER A 54 16.83 28.77 -2.26
CA SER A 54 16.87 29.27 -3.62
C SER A 54 17.04 28.15 -4.64
N LEU A 55 16.50 28.31 -5.82
CA LEU A 55 16.72 27.43 -6.97
C LEU A 55 18.17 27.52 -7.48
N ASP A 56 18.82 28.66 -7.26
CA ASP A 56 20.24 28.86 -7.65
C ASP A 56 21.21 28.04 -6.81
N ASP A 57 20.76 27.56 -5.63
CA ASP A 57 21.55 26.75 -4.72
C ASP A 57 21.46 25.24 -5.01
N ILE A 58 20.71 24.81 -6.06
CA ILE A 58 20.55 23.40 -6.41
C ILE A 58 21.91 22.86 -6.90
N PRO A 59 22.48 21.85 -6.21
CA PRO A 59 23.76 21.28 -6.60
C PRO A 59 23.64 20.36 -7.81
N GLU A 60 24.79 20.04 -8.42
CA GLU A 60 24.84 19.08 -9.52
C GLU A 60 24.81 17.62 -9.05
N ASP A 61 25.21 17.35 -7.80
CA ASP A 61 25.26 16.04 -7.18
C ASP A 61 24.23 15.89 -6.03
N GLY A 62 23.78 14.67 -5.81
CA GLY A 62 22.79 14.34 -4.79
C GLY A 62 21.40 14.02 -5.36
N VAL A 63 20.50 13.57 -4.50
CA VAL A 63 19.10 13.34 -4.85
C VAL A 63 18.31 14.63 -4.67
N ILE A 64 17.76 15.15 -5.75
CA ILE A 64 17.01 16.41 -5.77
C ILE A 64 15.53 16.07 -5.96
N ALA A 65 14.69 16.46 -5.02
CA ALA A 65 13.26 16.12 -5.01
C ALA A 65 12.40 17.31 -4.61
N ASP A 66 11.25 17.43 -5.26
CA ASP A 66 10.24 18.47 -5.01
C ASP A 66 10.79 19.90 -5.15
N ILE A 67 11.79 20.07 -6.00
CA ILE A 67 12.43 21.34 -6.33
C ILE A 67 13.20 21.21 -7.65
N GLY A 68 13.24 22.28 -8.44
CA GLY A 68 14.05 22.37 -9.65
C GLY A 68 13.30 22.18 -10.95
N ARG A 69 12.03 21.74 -10.90
CA ARG A 69 11.14 21.54 -12.05
C ARG A 69 11.72 20.64 -13.13
N GLU A 70 12.38 19.55 -12.69
CA GLU A 70 12.97 18.58 -13.59
C GLU A 70 12.75 17.14 -13.07
N TYR A 71 12.29 16.27 -13.97
CA TYR A 71 12.28 14.82 -13.74
C TYR A 71 13.29 14.15 -14.68
N ASP A 72 14.45 13.85 -14.13
CA ASP A 72 15.52 13.13 -14.82
C ASP A 72 16.18 12.16 -13.84
N PRO A 73 15.74 10.91 -13.80
CA PRO A 73 16.28 9.92 -12.86
C PRO A 73 17.74 9.55 -13.12
N GLU A 74 18.28 9.77 -14.33
CA GLU A 74 19.70 9.53 -14.60
C GLU A 74 20.58 10.59 -13.91
N ARG A 75 20.03 11.78 -13.70
CA ARG A 75 20.65 12.89 -12.97
C ARG A 75 20.13 13.01 -11.53
N LEU A 76 19.40 12.04 -11.03
CA LEU A 76 18.81 11.97 -9.68
C LEU A 76 17.87 13.14 -9.37
N LYS A 77 17.11 13.61 -10.36
CA LYS A 77 16.15 14.71 -10.23
C LYS A 77 14.72 14.17 -10.27
N PHE A 78 13.95 14.45 -9.25
CA PHE A 78 12.62 13.89 -9.00
C PHE A 78 11.64 15.00 -8.61
N ASP A 79 11.38 15.93 -9.53
CA ASP A 79 10.36 16.97 -9.33
C ASP A 79 9.18 16.75 -10.28
N HIS A 80 8.00 17.18 -9.88
CA HIS A 80 6.75 17.03 -10.64
C HIS A 80 6.15 18.38 -11.09
N HIS A 81 6.71 19.52 -10.67
CA HIS A 81 6.18 20.86 -10.93
C HIS A 81 6.33 21.35 -12.38
N GLN A 82 7.08 20.65 -13.25
CA GLN A 82 7.19 20.96 -14.68
C GLN A 82 5.96 20.54 -15.49
N GLY A 83 5.10 19.69 -14.92
CA GLY A 83 3.89 19.18 -15.58
C GLY A 83 3.40 17.89 -14.93
N MET A 84 2.11 17.63 -15.10
CA MET A 84 1.48 16.48 -14.45
C MET A 84 1.87 15.17 -15.13
N ILE A 85 2.69 14.38 -14.45
CA ILE A 85 3.04 13.02 -14.84
C ILE A 85 2.04 12.07 -14.19
N ARG A 86 1.48 11.11 -14.96
CA ARG A 86 0.47 10.19 -14.44
C ARG A 86 0.87 8.74 -14.63
N ARG A 87 0.40 7.88 -13.71
CA ARG A 87 0.40 6.42 -13.84
C ARG A 87 -0.59 6.00 -14.93
N GLU A 88 -0.49 4.78 -15.41
CA GLU A 88 -1.47 4.19 -16.33
C GLU A 88 -2.89 4.19 -15.76
N THR A 89 -3.03 4.10 -14.44
CA THR A 89 -4.30 4.22 -13.72
C THR A 89 -4.91 5.62 -13.74
N GLY A 90 -4.17 6.63 -14.25
CA GLY A 90 -4.56 8.04 -14.23
C GLY A 90 -4.17 8.79 -12.96
N CYS A 91 -3.75 8.09 -11.89
CA CYS A 91 -3.28 8.73 -10.66
C CYS A 91 -2.01 9.55 -10.92
N PRO A 92 -1.94 10.83 -10.49
CA PRO A 92 -0.75 11.65 -10.69
C PRO A 92 0.44 11.10 -9.89
N TYR A 93 1.65 11.45 -10.33
CA TYR A 93 2.87 11.34 -9.55
C TYR A 93 3.18 12.67 -8.89
N ALA A 94 3.57 12.64 -7.60
CA ALA A 94 4.38 13.66 -6.98
C ALA A 94 5.81 13.11 -6.80
N SER A 95 6.70 13.83 -6.13
CA SER A 95 8.10 13.44 -6.00
C SER A 95 8.27 12.12 -5.24
N ALA A 96 7.41 11.85 -4.23
CA ALA A 96 7.40 10.58 -3.51
C ALA A 96 7.19 9.38 -4.44
N GLY A 97 6.19 9.45 -5.31
CA GLY A 97 5.90 8.39 -6.26
C GLY A 97 6.98 8.21 -7.32
N LEU A 98 7.58 9.30 -7.79
CA LEU A 98 8.73 9.23 -8.70
C LEU A 98 9.92 8.53 -8.03
N LEU A 99 10.21 8.85 -6.77
CA LEU A 99 11.26 8.19 -5.98
C LEU A 99 10.91 6.74 -5.66
N TRP A 100 9.64 6.43 -5.34
CA TRP A 100 9.21 5.05 -5.12
C TRP A 100 9.36 4.19 -6.37
N LYS A 101 8.99 4.71 -7.52
CA LYS A 101 9.19 4.05 -8.83
C LYS A 101 10.66 3.68 -9.06
N HIS A 102 11.58 4.48 -8.55
CA HIS A 102 13.02 4.32 -8.75
C HIS A 102 13.70 3.48 -7.68
N TYR A 103 13.37 3.72 -6.42
CA TYR A 103 14.03 3.15 -5.25
C TYR A 103 13.19 2.14 -4.48
N GLY A 104 11.91 1.92 -4.85
CA GLY A 104 11.00 1.02 -4.15
C GLY A 104 11.52 -0.41 -4.07
N VAL A 105 12.12 -0.92 -5.15
CA VAL A 105 12.75 -2.24 -5.18
C VAL A 105 13.88 -2.33 -4.15
N ALA A 106 14.76 -1.34 -4.10
CA ALA A 106 15.87 -1.31 -3.14
C ALA A 106 15.36 -1.21 -1.70
N ALA A 107 14.36 -0.36 -1.44
CA ALA A 107 13.74 -0.24 -0.12
C ALA A 107 13.11 -1.56 0.36
N VAL A 108 12.40 -2.27 -0.53
CA VAL A 108 11.82 -3.59 -0.23
C VAL A 108 12.93 -4.62 0.04
N MET A 109 13.94 -4.67 -0.80
CA MET A 109 15.05 -5.63 -0.66
C MET A 109 15.88 -5.41 0.60
N ASN A 110 16.13 -4.16 0.99
CA ASN A 110 16.84 -3.83 2.22
C ASN A 110 16.03 -4.23 3.47
N LEU A 111 14.71 -4.09 3.43
CA LEU A 111 13.85 -4.48 4.53
C LEU A 111 13.59 -6.00 4.59
N LEU A 112 13.53 -6.66 3.45
CA LEU A 112 13.18 -8.07 3.28
C LEU A 112 14.23 -8.81 2.44
N PRO A 113 15.49 -8.93 2.91
CA PRO A 113 16.58 -9.56 2.16
C PRO A 113 16.32 -11.04 1.83
N VAL A 114 15.41 -11.67 2.57
CA VAL A 114 14.95 -13.05 2.29
C VAL A 114 14.30 -13.20 0.91
N LEU A 115 13.88 -12.11 0.29
CA LEU A 115 13.29 -12.09 -1.07
C LEU A 115 14.34 -12.03 -2.19
N ALA A 116 15.63 -12.13 -1.87
CA ALA A 116 16.70 -12.15 -2.86
C ALA A 116 16.44 -13.24 -3.93
N GLY A 117 16.50 -12.86 -5.21
CA GLY A 117 16.20 -13.73 -6.33
C GLY A 117 14.70 -13.93 -6.65
N GLN A 118 13.77 -13.38 -5.87
CA GLN A 118 12.33 -13.48 -6.07
C GLN A 118 11.75 -12.21 -6.73
N LYS A 119 12.25 -11.85 -7.92
CA LYS A 119 11.93 -10.58 -8.58
C LYS A 119 10.43 -10.31 -8.69
N SER A 120 9.64 -11.28 -9.17
CA SER A 120 8.19 -11.10 -9.35
C SER A 120 7.46 -10.80 -8.04
N ARG A 121 7.94 -11.40 -6.93
CA ARG A 121 7.38 -11.15 -5.61
C ARG A 121 7.74 -9.76 -5.07
N VAL A 122 8.97 -9.33 -5.30
CA VAL A 122 9.42 -7.98 -4.95
C VAL A 122 8.64 -6.95 -5.75
N ASP A 123 8.49 -7.13 -7.07
CA ASP A 123 7.73 -6.23 -7.93
C ASP A 123 6.26 -6.11 -7.48
N ALA A 124 5.62 -7.23 -7.12
CA ALA A 124 4.25 -7.22 -6.61
C ALA A 124 4.11 -6.47 -5.27
N ILE A 125 5.10 -6.59 -4.38
CA ILE A 125 5.13 -5.84 -3.11
C ILE A 125 5.30 -4.34 -3.40
N VAL A 126 6.20 -3.97 -4.30
CA VAL A 126 6.42 -2.56 -4.70
C VAL A 126 5.14 -1.97 -5.26
N GLN A 127 4.46 -2.68 -6.17
CA GLN A 127 3.20 -2.25 -6.74
C GLN A 127 2.12 -2.07 -5.66
N ARG A 128 1.95 -3.05 -4.75
CA ARG A 128 0.94 -2.97 -3.69
C ARG A 128 1.19 -1.81 -2.72
N VAL A 129 2.44 -1.52 -2.38
CA VAL A 129 2.78 -0.36 -1.55
C VAL A 129 2.50 0.94 -2.30
N ASP A 130 2.78 1.00 -3.61
CA ASP A 130 2.39 2.15 -4.44
C ASP A 130 0.87 2.38 -4.35
N GLU A 131 0.06 1.34 -4.58
CA GLU A 131 -1.40 1.40 -4.58
C GLU A 131 -2.02 1.73 -3.22
N THR A 132 -1.43 1.23 -2.14
CA THR A 132 -2.05 1.33 -0.80
C THR A 132 -1.64 2.56 0.00
N ILE A 133 -0.52 3.25 -0.37
CA ILE A 133 -0.07 4.43 0.36
C ILE A 133 0.53 5.51 -0.53
N ILE A 134 1.43 5.17 -1.48
CA ILE A 134 2.17 6.19 -2.24
C ILE A 134 1.23 7.00 -3.13
N GLN A 135 0.32 6.35 -3.85
CA GLN A 135 -0.67 7.02 -4.70
C GLN A 135 -1.54 8.02 -3.91
N GLY A 136 -1.87 7.70 -2.66
CA GLY A 136 -2.64 8.60 -1.81
C GLY A 136 -1.88 9.87 -1.42
N ILE A 137 -0.55 9.76 -1.22
CA ILE A 137 0.33 10.90 -0.94
C ILE A 137 0.48 11.74 -2.20
N ASP A 138 0.83 11.13 -3.32
CA ASP A 138 1.00 11.79 -4.62
C ASP A 138 -0.27 12.55 -5.07
N ALA A 139 -1.42 11.88 -4.97
CA ALA A 139 -2.69 12.47 -5.37
C ALA A 139 -3.07 13.67 -4.48
N HIS A 140 -2.77 13.61 -3.20
CA HIS A 140 -3.02 14.72 -2.28
C HIS A 140 -2.15 15.93 -2.60
N ASP A 141 -0.92 15.71 -3.03
CA ASP A 141 0.04 16.76 -3.35
C ASP A 141 -0.18 17.33 -4.74
N ALA A 142 -0.19 16.49 -5.77
CA ALA A 142 -0.25 16.91 -7.16
C ALA A 142 -1.66 17.26 -7.65
N ASP A 143 -2.72 16.64 -7.10
CA ASP A 143 -4.12 16.86 -7.52
C ASP A 143 -5.09 16.55 -6.37
N ASN A 144 -5.18 17.45 -5.42
CA ASN A 144 -6.04 17.27 -4.24
C ASN A 144 -7.52 17.02 -4.61
N ALA A 145 -8.00 17.53 -5.75
CA ALA A 145 -9.34 17.26 -6.24
C ALA A 145 -9.55 15.77 -6.59
N TYR A 146 -8.49 15.06 -7.03
CA TYR A 146 -8.54 13.62 -7.31
C TYR A 146 -8.84 12.81 -6.05
N VAL A 147 -8.22 13.15 -4.91
CA VAL A 147 -8.46 12.48 -3.63
C VAL A 147 -9.85 12.79 -3.08
N LEU A 148 -10.25 14.05 -3.11
CA LEU A 148 -11.53 14.50 -2.54
C LEU A 148 -12.73 13.93 -3.29
N SER A 149 -12.63 13.72 -4.61
CA SER A 149 -13.70 13.11 -5.41
C SER A 149 -13.96 11.65 -5.04
N ALA A 150 -12.95 10.95 -4.55
CA ALA A 150 -13.04 9.53 -4.21
C ALA A 150 -13.52 9.25 -2.77
N THR A 151 -13.45 10.22 -1.85
CA THR A 151 -13.54 9.95 -0.40
C THR A 151 -14.65 10.70 0.36
N CYS A 152 -15.29 11.72 -0.21
CA CYS A 152 -16.24 12.53 0.54
C CYS A 152 -17.59 12.67 -0.17
N SER A 153 -18.62 12.06 0.40
CA SER A 153 -19.99 12.45 0.14
C SER A 153 -20.30 13.76 0.90
N ALA A 154 -21.16 14.62 0.35
CA ALA A 154 -21.49 15.91 0.97
C ALA A 154 -22.06 15.72 2.39
N GLY A 155 -21.46 16.40 3.38
CA GLY A 155 -21.89 16.38 4.79
C GLY A 155 -21.22 15.33 5.66
N GLU A 156 -20.29 14.52 5.14
CA GLU A 156 -19.57 13.52 5.91
C GLU A 156 -18.31 14.07 6.59
N VAL A 157 -17.86 13.35 7.62
CA VAL A 157 -16.62 13.64 8.34
C VAL A 157 -15.44 13.46 7.38
N ARG A 158 -14.58 14.48 7.27
CA ARG A 158 -13.38 14.41 6.43
C ARG A 158 -12.37 13.45 7.06
N PRO A 159 -11.85 12.48 6.30
CA PRO A 159 -10.79 11.60 6.80
C PRO A 159 -9.52 12.41 7.06
N VAL A 160 -8.82 12.07 8.14
CA VAL A 160 -7.47 12.58 8.40
C VAL A 160 -6.49 11.74 7.59
N THR A 161 -5.78 12.37 6.67
CA THR A 161 -4.76 11.71 5.84
C THR A 161 -3.37 11.87 6.46
N ILE A 162 -2.41 11.08 6.00
CA ILE A 162 -1.00 11.25 6.38
C ILE A 162 -0.49 12.65 6.02
N SER A 163 -0.94 13.21 4.90
CA SER A 163 -0.57 14.57 4.47
C SER A 163 -1.04 15.63 5.48
N HIS A 164 -2.24 15.50 6.05
CA HIS A 164 -2.70 16.38 7.12
C HIS A 164 -1.86 16.26 8.40
N ILE A 165 -1.46 15.02 8.76
CA ILE A 165 -0.64 14.78 9.95
C ILE A 165 0.74 15.44 9.76
N ILE A 166 1.38 15.19 8.62
CA ILE A 166 2.70 15.76 8.30
C ILE A 166 2.66 17.28 8.22
N ALA A 167 1.64 17.86 7.57
CA ALA A 167 1.45 19.31 7.53
C ALA A 167 1.34 19.94 8.94
N GLY A 168 0.64 19.25 9.86
CA GLY A 168 0.52 19.67 11.25
C GLY A 168 1.81 19.56 12.08
N MET A 169 2.85 18.91 11.57
CA MET A 169 4.16 18.80 12.24
C MET A 169 5.08 19.98 11.96
N ASN A 170 4.72 20.86 11.03
CA ASN A 170 5.50 22.07 10.75
C ASN A 170 5.54 23.01 11.95
N ALA A 171 6.63 23.77 12.10
CA ALA A 171 6.73 24.81 13.10
C ALA A 171 5.77 25.97 12.80
N GLU A 172 5.26 26.63 13.82
CA GLU A 172 4.44 27.86 13.66
C GLU A 172 5.24 28.97 12.96
N ASP A 173 6.54 29.06 13.27
CA ASP A 173 7.46 29.97 12.61
C ASP A 173 8.50 29.18 11.79
N VAL A 174 8.27 29.13 10.49
CA VAL A 174 9.15 28.43 9.52
C VAL A 174 10.50 29.15 9.28
N ALA A 175 10.63 30.38 9.72
CA ALA A 175 11.89 31.11 9.65
C ALA A 175 12.95 30.54 10.60
N ILE A 176 12.56 29.74 11.59
CA ILE A 176 13.49 29.03 12.49
C ILE A 176 13.95 27.74 11.79
N HIS A 177 14.92 27.85 10.89
CA HIS A 177 15.39 26.75 10.04
C HIS A 177 15.84 25.50 10.82
N GLU A 178 16.55 25.64 11.95
CA GLU A 178 17.00 24.49 12.75
C GLU A 178 15.83 23.70 13.35
N LYS A 179 14.80 24.40 13.85
CA LYS A 179 13.59 23.76 14.37
C LYS A 179 12.84 23.04 13.27
N GLN A 180 12.69 23.67 12.10
CA GLN A 180 12.03 23.08 10.95
C GLN A 180 12.76 21.84 10.42
N ALA A 181 14.11 21.87 10.37
CA ALA A 181 14.90 20.71 9.98
C ALA A 181 14.76 19.52 10.96
N SER A 182 14.68 19.82 12.26
CA SER A 182 14.46 18.79 13.29
C SER A 182 13.06 18.16 13.17
N LEU A 183 12.03 18.96 12.91
CA LEU A 183 10.66 18.49 12.70
C LEU A 183 10.52 17.69 11.40
N PHE A 184 11.23 18.10 10.33
CA PHE A 184 11.30 17.31 9.10
C PHE A 184 11.85 15.90 9.35
N LYS A 185 12.96 15.78 10.08
CA LYS A 185 13.55 14.48 10.43
C LYS A 185 12.60 13.62 11.29
N LEU A 186 11.86 14.25 12.22
CA LEU A 186 10.87 13.55 13.02
C LEU A 186 9.71 13.02 12.13
N ALA A 187 9.22 13.84 11.21
CA ALA A 187 8.21 13.46 10.24
C ALA A 187 8.70 12.32 9.32
N ALA A 188 9.94 12.40 8.84
CA ALA A 188 10.54 11.34 8.04
C ALA A 188 10.64 10.01 8.80
N GLY A 189 11.02 10.04 10.08
CA GLY A 189 11.03 8.86 10.94
C GLY A 189 9.64 8.23 11.12
N LEU A 190 8.59 9.05 11.25
CA LEU A 190 7.20 8.57 11.28
C LEU A 190 6.85 7.88 9.96
N VAL A 191 7.10 8.54 8.82
CA VAL A 191 6.82 7.98 7.48
C VAL A 191 7.60 6.70 7.23
N GLN A 192 8.87 6.63 7.63
CA GLN A 192 9.65 5.39 7.54
C GLN A 192 8.98 4.21 8.25
N ASN A 193 8.48 4.43 9.47
CA ASN A 193 7.78 3.36 10.21
C ASN A 193 6.49 2.93 9.51
N ILE A 194 5.76 3.87 8.93
CA ILE A 194 4.56 3.60 8.13
C ILE A 194 4.92 2.78 6.89
N LEU A 195 5.91 3.20 6.12
CA LEU A 195 6.38 2.48 4.92
C LEU A 195 6.86 1.06 5.26
N ARG A 196 7.66 0.89 6.34
CA ARG A 196 8.08 -0.43 6.83
C ARG A 196 6.89 -1.34 7.15
N SER A 197 5.84 -0.78 7.75
CA SER A 197 4.61 -1.52 8.04
C SER A 197 3.88 -1.92 6.75
N HIS A 198 3.72 -1.01 5.79
CA HIS A 198 3.08 -1.29 4.51
C HIS A 198 3.84 -2.33 3.68
N ILE A 199 5.18 -2.25 3.61
CA ILE A 199 6.01 -3.25 2.93
C ILE A 199 5.82 -4.65 3.55
N ARG A 200 5.86 -4.76 4.89
CA ARG A 200 5.64 -6.04 5.59
C ARG A 200 4.21 -6.56 5.39
N SER A 201 3.22 -5.68 5.41
CA SER A 201 1.82 -6.05 5.19
C SER A 201 1.60 -6.52 3.75
N ALA A 202 2.19 -5.87 2.76
CA ALA A 202 2.17 -6.31 1.37
C ALA A 202 2.81 -7.69 1.19
N ALA A 203 3.96 -7.94 1.82
CA ALA A 203 4.60 -9.25 1.79
C ALA A 203 3.73 -10.36 2.40
N LYS A 204 3.10 -10.09 3.56
CA LYS A 204 2.16 -11.02 4.20
C LYS A 204 0.92 -11.28 3.34
N PHE A 205 0.41 -10.25 2.67
CA PHE A 205 -0.70 -10.40 1.75
C PHE A 205 -0.35 -11.31 0.57
N MET A 206 0.84 -11.17 -0.02
CA MET A 206 1.31 -12.06 -1.08
C MET A 206 1.44 -13.52 -0.58
N GLU A 207 1.90 -13.74 0.65
CA GLU A 207 1.90 -15.08 1.26
C GLU A 207 0.49 -15.63 1.44
N ALA A 208 -0.42 -14.80 1.95
CA ALA A 208 -1.83 -15.19 2.10
C ALA A 208 -2.49 -15.55 0.77
N CYS A 209 -2.18 -14.81 -0.32
CA CYS A 209 -2.65 -15.16 -1.67
C CYS A 209 -2.16 -16.53 -2.11
N ASN A 210 -0.87 -16.85 -1.92
CA ASN A 210 -0.32 -18.15 -2.28
C ASN A 210 -0.96 -19.30 -1.47
N MET A 211 -1.16 -19.08 -0.15
CA MET A 211 -1.85 -20.05 0.70
C MET A 211 -3.30 -20.22 0.26
N PHE A 212 -3.98 -19.12 -0.04
CA PHE A 212 -5.36 -19.16 -0.53
C PHE A 212 -5.48 -19.97 -1.82
N ASP A 213 -4.60 -19.73 -2.80
CA ASP A 213 -4.60 -20.46 -4.06
C ASP A 213 -4.37 -21.97 -3.89
N ALA A 214 -3.62 -22.38 -2.86
CA ALA A 214 -3.37 -23.79 -2.56
C ALA A 214 -4.59 -24.52 -1.98
N VAL A 215 -5.52 -23.82 -1.32
CA VAL A 215 -6.64 -24.42 -0.57
C VAL A 215 -8.02 -24.03 -1.10
N ALA A 216 -8.11 -23.05 -1.99
CA ALA A 216 -9.36 -22.54 -2.54
C ALA A 216 -9.83 -23.37 -3.73
N LYS A 217 -11.12 -23.75 -3.72
CA LYS A 217 -11.84 -24.31 -4.87
C LYS A 217 -12.93 -23.36 -5.29
N VAL A 218 -12.74 -22.71 -6.44
CA VAL A 218 -13.71 -21.77 -7.00
C VAL A 218 -14.72 -22.54 -7.84
N GLN A 219 -16.01 -22.35 -7.58
CA GLN A 219 -17.10 -22.93 -8.35
C GLN A 219 -18.20 -21.88 -8.54
N GLY A 220 -18.25 -21.27 -9.72
CA GLY A 220 -19.17 -20.16 -9.99
C GLY A 220 -18.97 -19.02 -8.97
N GLN A 221 -20.05 -18.71 -8.24
CA GLN A 221 -20.07 -17.62 -7.25
C GLN A 221 -19.72 -18.09 -5.83
N ILE A 222 -19.16 -19.28 -5.67
CA ILE A 222 -18.80 -19.88 -4.38
C ILE A 222 -17.32 -20.23 -4.37
N ILE A 223 -16.63 -19.92 -3.29
CA ILE A 223 -15.30 -20.46 -2.99
C ILE A 223 -15.39 -21.34 -1.75
N THR A 224 -14.85 -22.55 -1.87
CA THR A 224 -14.68 -23.48 -0.74
C THR A 224 -13.21 -23.51 -0.35
N LEU A 225 -12.91 -23.24 0.91
CA LEU A 225 -11.57 -23.33 1.49
C LEU A 225 -11.46 -24.64 2.28
N SER A 226 -10.36 -25.38 2.12
CA SER A 226 -10.09 -26.56 2.94
C SER A 226 -9.55 -26.22 4.33
N GLU A 227 -9.07 -24.98 4.51
CA GLU A 227 -8.53 -24.45 5.77
C GLU A 227 -9.08 -23.05 6.04
N GLY A 228 -9.12 -22.64 7.32
CA GLY A 228 -9.50 -21.29 7.72
C GLY A 228 -8.38 -20.31 7.45
N LEU A 229 -8.59 -19.38 6.51
CA LEU A 229 -7.64 -18.34 6.13
C LEU A 229 -8.30 -16.96 6.12
N PRO A 230 -7.54 -15.88 6.29
CA PRO A 230 -7.98 -14.52 5.98
C PRO A 230 -8.22 -14.40 4.47
N TRP A 231 -9.46 -14.36 4.05
CA TRP A 231 -9.84 -14.39 2.64
C TRP A 231 -10.45 -13.07 2.13
N ARG A 232 -10.93 -12.23 3.03
CA ARG A 232 -11.81 -11.10 2.68
C ARG A 232 -11.20 -10.17 1.64
N GLU A 233 -10.02 -9.67 1.89
CA GLU A 233 -9.30 -8.76 0.99
C GLU A 233 -8.97 -9.45 -0.35
N ILE A 234 -8.48 -10.71 -0.30
CA ILE A 234 -8.15 -11.50 -1.48
C ILE A 234 -9.37 -11.68 -2.39
N VAL A 235 -10.52 -12.02 -1.80
CA VAL A 235 -11.76 -12.27 -2.55
C VAL A 235 -12.30 -10.99 -3.18
N HIS A 236 -12.23 -9.86 -2.47
CA HIS A 236 -12.68 -8.60 -3.04
C HIS A 236 -11.82 -8.15 -4.22
N GLU A 237 -10.50 -8.35 -4.15
CA GLU A 237 -9.58 -7.94 -5.21
C GLU A 237 -9.61 -8.89 -6.42
N ARG A 238 -9.64 -10.20 -6.17
CA ARG A 238 -9.39 -11.20 -7.23
C ARG A 238 -10.64 -11.92 -7.72
N TYR A 239 -11.73 -11.89 -6.95
CA TYR A 239 -12.97 -12.64 -7.22
C TYR A 239 -14.22 -11.77 -7.01
N PRO A 240 -14.38 -10.68 -7.79
CA PRO A 240 -15.45 -9.70 -7.56
C PRO A 240 -16.87 -10.26 -7.67
N ASP A 241 -17.05 -11.38 -8.39
CA ASP A 241 -18.38 -11.99 -8.62
C ASP A 241 -18.77 -13.03 -7.56
N VAL A 242 -17.84 -13.37 -6.65
CA VAL A 242 -18.10 -14.35 -5.59
C VAL A 242 -19.07 -13.78 -4.55
N LEU A 243 -20.03 -14.60 -4.18
CA LEU A 243 -21.10 -14.26 -3.23
C LEU A 243 -20.92 -14.93 -1.87
N TYR A 244 -20.36 -16.14 -1.83
CA TYR A 244 -20.20 -16.91 -0.60
C TYR A 244 -18.85 -17.61 -0.51
N ILE A 245 -18.34 -17.65 0.73
CA ILE A 245 -17.16 -18.42 1.09
C ILE A 245 -17.59 -19.52 2.05
N ILE A 246 -17.27 -20.78 1.73
CA ILE A 246 -17.45 -21.92 2.60
C ILE A 246 -16.09 -22.30 3.18
N SER A 247 -15.97 -22.35 4.49
CA SER A 247 -14.73 -22.66 5.19
C SER A 247 -14.96 -23.48 6.45
N PRO A 248 -13.94 -24.20 6.95
CA PRO A 248 -14.01 -24.86 8.25
C PRO A 248 -14.40 -23.89 9.36
N SER A 249 -15.18 -24.41 10.32
CA SER A 249 -15.63 -23.67 11.50
C SER A 249 -15.20 -24.39 12.77
N ASN A 250 -14.80 -23.63 13.79
CA ASN A 250 -14.48 -24.17 15.11
C ASN A 250 -15.72 -24.34 16.01
N HIS A 251 -16.94 -24.13 15.46
CA HIS A 251 -18.15 -24.22 16.25
C HIS A 251 -18.58 -25.67 16.45
N PRO A 252 -18.77 -26.15 17.70
CA PRO A 252 -19.30 -27.49 17.94
C PRO A 252 -20.68 -27.67 17.29
N GLY A 253 -20.85 -28.74 16.49
CA GLY A 253 -22.08 -29.03 15.77
C GLY A 253 -22.26 -28.39 14.39
N ASN A 254 -21.40 -27.40 14.03
CA ASN A 254 -21.37 -26.79 12.71
C ASN A 254 -19.91 -26.75 12.21
N PRO A 255 -19.36 -27.87 11.75
CA PRO A 255 -17.94 -27.95 11.34
C PRO A 255 -17.59 -27.10 10.12
N TRP A 256 -18.60 -26.59 9.41
CA TRP A 256 -18.47 -25.72 8.25
C TRP A 256 -19.29 -24.46 8.41
N SER A 257 -18.78 -23.37 7.90
CA SER A 257 -19.47 -22.08 7.81
C SER A 257 -19.55 -21.59 6.37
N MET A 258 -20.66 -20.96 6.02
CA MET A 258 -20.82 -20.18 4.79
C MET A 258 -20.95 -18.71 5.15
N THR A 259 -20.02 -17.89 4.68
CA THR A 259 -20.00 -16.44 4.93
C THR A 259 -20.36 -15.70 3.65
N ALA A 260 -21.32 -14.79 3.73
CA ALA A 260 -21.67 -13.91 2.63
C ALA A 260 -20.58 -12.86 2.39
N VAL A 261 -20.17 -12.68 1.14
CA VAL A 261 -19.21 -11.64 0.74
C VAL A 261 -19.90 -10.29 0.81
N THR A 262 -19.24 -9.31 1.39
CA THR A 262 -19.76 -7.94 1.53
C THR A 262 -19.61 -7.15 0.23
N VAL A 263 -20.33 -6.03 0.07
CA VAL A 263 -20.23 -5.17 -1.12
C VAL A 263 -18.86 -4.48 -1.23
N LYS A 264 -18.21 -4.21 -0.08
CA LYS A 264 -16.86 -3.70 0.04
C LYS A 264 -16.15 -4.38 1.21
N PRO A 265 -14.80 -4.45 1.27
CA PRO A 265 -14.08 -5.13 2.35
C PRO A 265 -14.47 -4.65 3.75
N GLU A 266 -14.69 -3.36 3.95
CA GLU A 266 -15.03 -2.73 5.24
C GLU A 266 -16.53 -2.66 5.51
N SER A 267 -17.37 -3.01 4.52
CA SER A 267 -18.83 -2.95 4.64
C SER A 267 -19.36 -4.08 5.52
N ARG A 268 -20.50 -3.81 6.16
CA ARG A 268 -21.35 -4.85 6.79
C ARG A 268 -22.48 -5.32 5.86
N GLU A 269 -22.68 -4.60 4.77
CA GLU A 269 -23.68 -4.95 3.77
C GLU A 269 -23.18 -6.11 2.91
N CYS A 270 -23.95 -7.21 2.89
CA CYS A 270 -23.64 -8.38 2.08
C CYS A 270 -24.09 -8.17 0.62
N LYS A 271 -23.29 -8.62 -0.35
CA LYS A 271 -23.69 -8.67 -1.75
C LYS A 271 -25.00 -9.45 -1.91
N ARG A 272 -25.12 -10.54 -1.16
CA ARG A 272 -26.35 -11.36 -1.06
C ARG A 272 -26.49 -11.94 0.34
N PRO A 273 -27.48 -11.49 1.14
CA PRO A 273 -27.77 -12.06 2.46
C PRO A 273 -28.21 -13.52 2.35
N ILE A 274 -27.98 -14.29 3.42
CA ILE A 274 -28.34 -15.74 3.48
C ILE A 274 -29.76 -15.87 3.98
N GLU A 275 -30.69 -16.34 3.12
CA GLU A 275 -32.05 -16.65 3.49
C GLU A 275 -32.18 -18.12 3.91
N ARG A 276 -33.08 -18.39 4.86
CA ARG A 276 -33.32 -19.73 5.42
C ARG A 276 -34.43 -20.44 4.66
N PRO A 277 -34.17 -21.54 3.95
CA PRO A 277 -35.22 -22.43 3.48
C PRO A 277 -35.72 -23.37 4.60
N ASP A 278 -36.92 -23.91 4.48
CA ASP A 278 -37.55 -24.78 5.48
C ASP A 278 -36.76 -26.05 5.79
N TRP A 279 -36.01 -26.56 4.81
CA TRP A 279 -35.19 -27.78 4.96
C TRP A 279 -33.88 -27.55 5.70
N PHE A 280 -33.42 -26.28 5.89
CA PHE A 280 -32.14 -25.98 6.51
C PHE A 280 -32.25 -25.85 8.03
N THR A 281 -31.70 -26.82 8.75
CA THR A 281 -31.76 -26.90 10.21
C THR A 281 -30.51 -26.32 10.89
N GLY A 282 -29.44 -25.99 10.12
CA GLY A 282 -28.24 -25.41 10.61
C GLY A 282 -28.41 -24.00 11.16
N PHE A 283 -27.33 -23.41 11.64
CA PHE A 283 -27.33 -22.05 12.18
C PHE A 283 -27.34 -20.98 11.06
N ILE A 284 -28.13 -19.93 11.19
CA ILE A 284 -28.01 -18.68 10.42
C ILE A 284 -28.06 -17.53 11.40
N HIS A 285 -27.06 -16.64 11.33
CA HIS A 285 -27.00 -15.43 12.13
C HIS A 285 -28.16 -14.49 11.77
N GLN A 286 -28.70 -13.75 12.75
CA GLN A 286 -29.81 -12.79 12.53
C GLN A 286 -29.52 -11.76 11.44
N GLY A 287 -28.27 -11.29 11.33
CA GLY A 287 -27.82 -10.38 10.27
C GLY A 287 -27.59 -11.04 8.91
N LYS A 288 -27.91 -12.34 8.74
CA LYS A 288 -27.87 -13.09 7.47
C LYS A 288 -26.51 -13.09 6.74
N TRP A 289 -25.43 -12.83 7.47
CA TRP A 289 -24.08 -12.75 6.89
C TRP A 289 -23.28 -14.04 7.03
N ILE A 290 -23.68 -14.95 7.91
CA ILE A 290 -23.02 -16.26 8.12
C ILE A 290 -24.05 -17.34 8.45
N ALA A 291 -23.81 -18.52 7.91
CA ALA A 291 -24.51 -19.75 8.25
C ALA A 291 -23.51 -20.81 8.69
N GLY A 292 -23.93 -21.71 9.59
CA GLY A 292 -23.19 -22.90 10.00
C GLY A 292 -23.95 -24.16 9.58
N GLY A 293 -23.23 -25.13 9.01
CA GLY A 293 -23.81 -26.38 8.52
C GLY A 293 -22.98 -27.61 8.86
N SER A 294 -23.57 -28.77 8.66
CA SER A 294 -22.97 -30.09 8.97
C SER A 294 -21.96 -30.52 7.88
N SER A 295 -22.10 -30.03 6.65
CA SER A 295 -21.26 -30.40 5.52
C SER A 295 -21.14 -29.28 4.48
N ILE A 296 -20.13 -29.38 3.62
CA ILE A 296 -19.94 -28.50 2.47
C ILE A 296 -21.13 -28.61 1.50
N GLU A 297 -21.62 -29.82 1.26
CA GLU A 297 -22.72 -30.11 0.35
C GLU A 297 -24.02 -29.44 0.81
N GLU A 298 -24.30 -29.48 2.11
CA GLU A 298 -25.42 -28.77 2.71
C GLU A 298 -25.34 -27.27 2.48
N LEU A 299 -24.16 -26.67 2.71
CA LEU A 299 -23.95 -25.25 2.51
C LEU A 299 -23.94 -24.84 1.03
N LYS A 300 -23.46 -25.68 0.12
CA LYS A 300 -23.59 -25.47 -1.32
C LYS A 300 -25.08 -25.51 -1.76
N LYS A 301 -25.89 -26.44 -1.22
CA LYS A 301 -27.31 -26.45 -1.46
C LYS A 301 -28.01 -25.20 -0.93
N LEU A 302 -27.55 -24.69 0.24
CA LEU A 302 -28.04 -23.42 0.78
C LEU A 302 -27.65 -22.23 -0.11
N ALA A 303 -26.43 -22.21 -0.64
CA ALA A 303 -25.97 -21.17 -1.57
C ALA A 303 -26.79 -21.20 -2.90
N ALA A 304 -27.06 -22.40 -3.44
CA ALA A 304 -27.91 -22.55 -4.63
C ALA A 304 -29.34 -22.05 -4.39
N TYR A 305 -29.93 -22.35 -3.22
CA TYR A 305 -31.24 -21.78 -2.82
C TYR A 305 -31.23 -20.26 -2.80
N ASN A 306 -30.10 -19.67 -2.39
CA ASN A 306 -29.86 -18.23 -2.38
C ASN A 306 -29.43 -17.68 -3.76
N GLY A 307 -29.60 -18.46 -4.85
CA GLY A 307 -29.46 -18.03 -6.23
C GLY A 307 -28.02 -18.01 -6.73
N CYS A 308 -27.09 -18.76 -6.13
CA CYS A 308 -25.78 -19.06 -6.74
C CYS A 308 -25.97 -20.10 -7.87
N GLN A 309 -25.30 -19.83 -8.97
CA GLN A 309 -25.17 -20.72 -10.12
C GLN A 309 -23.85 -21.48 -10.10
#